data_ce63800c1d41df8bc7dbbda18e194998
#
_entry.id   ce63800c1d41df8bc7dbbda18e194998
#
_cell.length_a   1.000
_cell.length_b   1.000
_cell.length_c   1.000
_cell.angle_alpha   90.00
_cell.angle_beta   90.00
_cell.angle_gamma   90.00
#
_symmetry.space_group_name_H-M   'P 1'
#
loop_
_entity.id
_entity.type
_entity.pdbx_description
1 polymer ?
#
loop_
_entity_poly.entity_id
_entity_poly.type
_entity_poly.pdbx_seq_one_letter_code
_entity_poly.pdbx_strand_id
1 'polypeptide(L)'
;FTLTVFVKNTSASASAVNITGALTIDPSALMAALGKSDTGYAAKIAPGDTAEIVYDLTAMPDIQGNAQIAIKLEYEDKENTAANVTQTITLPIKQRMRISVDQPEIFAEGAAEGDYIAVSLPIVNKGKTKAYNVEVKLESEKLSMSESYYGGDILPGAKQSAEFQLLCLKGGAADGTLTVSFEDAEGNIYEQNVPIRVDIAESISIPAAADTEAEQPQEKPEAFPIW
;
A
#
# COMPACT_ATOMS: atom_id res chain seq x y z
N PHE A 1 -21.19 -3.50 8.51
CA PHE A 1 -21.90 -2.94 7.35
C PHE A 1 -23.33 -3.44 7.34
N THR A 2 -24.19 -2.72 6.64
CA THR A 2 -25.59 -3.06 6.49
C THR A 2 -25.86 -3.64 5.09
N LEU A 3 -26.50 -4.81 5.03
CA LEU A 3 -27.00 -5.44 3.81
C LEU A 3 -28.52 -5.20 3.73
N THR A 4 -28.97 -4.49 2.72
CA THR A 4 -30.41 -4.31 2.44
C THR A 4 -30.81 -5.21 1.28
N VAL A 5 -31.80 -6.08 1.51
CA VAL A 5 -32.35 -6.99 0.52
C VAL A 5 -33.73 -6.50 0.11
N PHE A 6 -33.90 -6.21 -1.18
CA PHE A 6 -35.16 -5.80 -1.77
C PHE A 6 -35.89 -7.03 -2.28
N VAL A 7 -37.00 -7.37 -1.63
CA VAL A 7 -37.85 -8.50 -1.98
C VAL A 7 -39.07 -7.99 -2.76
N LYS A 8 -39.13 -8.33 -4.03
CA LYS A 8 -40.25 -7.92 -4.90
C LYS A 8 -41.25 -9.06 -5.08
N ASN A 9 -42.53 -8.79 -4.84
CA ASN A 9 -43.63 -9.69 -5.21
C ASN A 9 -43.93 -9.56 -6.71
N THR A 10 -43.57 -10.56 -7.50
CA THR A 10 -43.82 -10.58 -8.96
C THR A 10 -45.19 -11.14 -9.37
N SER A 11 -46.01 -11.56 -8.41
CA SER A 11 -47.39 -11.97 -8.69
C SER A 11 -48.23 -10.80 -9.23
N ALA A 12 -49.07 -11.08 -10.19
CA ALA A 12 -50.01 -10.07 -10.71
C ALA A 12 -51.26 -9.84 -9.80
N SER A 13 -51.56 -10.78 -8.90
CA SER A 13 -52.83 -10.78 -8.16
C SER A 13 -52.77 -11.27 -6.72
N ALA A 14 -51.74 -11.99 -6.32
CA ALA A 14 -51.61 -12.56 -5.00
C ALA A 14 -50.60 -11.80 -4.13
N SER A 15 -50.99 -11.44 -2.90
CA SER A 15 -50.06 -10.93 -1.89
C SER A 15 -49.23 -12.08 -1.29
N ALA A 16 -47.99 -11.83 -0.98
CA ALA A 16 -47.19 -12.66 -0.09
C ALA A 16 -47.34 -12.13 1.34
N VAL A 17 -47.46 -13.05 2.31
CA VAL A 17 -47.59 -12.70 3.74
C VAL A 17 -46.59 -13.53 4.55
N ASN A 18 -46.32 -13.11 5.79
CA ASN A 18 -45.43 -13.80 6.70
C ASN A 18 -44.03 -14.09 6.10
N ILE A 19 -43.50 -13.09 5.38
CA ILE A 19 -42.21 -13.27 4.67
C ILE A 19 -41.08 -13.25 5.69
N THR A 20 -40.36 -14.35 5.79
CA THR A 20 -39.15 -14.47 6.60
C THR A 20 -37.94 -14.68 5.69
N GLY A 21 -36.92 -13.84 5.84
CA GLY A 21 -35.66 -13.97 5.15
C GLY A 21 -34.58 -14.43 6.10
N ALA A 22 -34.01 -15.62 5.87
CA ALA A 22 -32.89 -16.14 6.65
C ALA A 22 -31.62 -16.15 5.81
N LEU A 23 -30.52 -15.62 6.40
CA LEU A 23 -29.21 -15.68 5.78
C LEU A 23 -28.47 -16.95 6.17
N THR A 24 -27.88 -17.62 5.21
CA THR A 24 -26.84 -18.63 5.42
C THR A 24 -25.54 -18.04 4.98
N ILE A 25 -24.64 -17.84 5.94
CA ILE A 25 -23.33 -17.21 5.78
C ILE A 25 -22.23 -18.13 6.31
N ASP A 26 -21.07 -18.09 5.67
CA ASP A 26 -19.87 -18.76 6.21
C ASP A 26 -19.36 -17.94 7.41
N PRO A 27 -19.35 -18.49 8.63
CA PRO A 27 -18.93 -17.77 9.82
C PRO A 27 -17.44 -17.42 9.84
N SER A 28 -16.64 -18.03 8.98
CA SER A 28 -15.23 -17.64 8.77
C SER A 28 -15.10 -16.37 7.93
N ALA A 29 -16.15 -16.02 7.19
CA ALA A 29 -16.18 -14.85 6.31
C ALA A 29 -16.99 -13.69 6.89
N LEU A 30 -18.21 -13.97 7.28
CA LEU A 30 -19.18 -12.99 7.77
C LEU A 30 -19.97 -13.56 8.97
N MET A 31 -20.49 -12.68 9.81
CA MET A 31 -21.42 -13.01 10.87
C MET A 31 -22.43 -11.88 11.09
N ALA A 32 -23.56 -12.18 11.70
CA ALA A 32 -24.46 -11.14 12.17
C ALA A 32 -23.72 -10.24 13.18
N ALA A 33 -23.92 -8.94 13.10
CA ALA A 33 -23.34 -8.00 14.05
C ALA A 33 -23.83 -8.29 15.49
N LEU A 34 -23.05 -7.92 16.48
CA LEU A 34 -23.37 -8.20 17.88
C LEU A 34 -24.77 -7.67 18.25
N GLY A 35 -25.61 -8.58 18.77
CA GLY A 35 -27.01 -8.26 19.14
C GLY A 35 -27.96 -8.12 17.97
N LYS A 36 -27.56 -8.52 16.77
CA LYS A 36 -28.38 -8.51 15.55
C LYS A 36 -28.69 -9.93 15.10
N SER A 37 -29.70 -10.07 14.21
CA SER A 37 -30.16 -11.35 13.69
C SER A 37 -29.72 -11.55 12.23
N ASP A 38 -29.49 -12.79 11.84
CA ASP A 38 -29.37 -13.26 10.46
C ASP A 38 -30.74 -13.52 9.81
N THR A 39 -31.82 -13.27 10.53
CA THR A 39 -33.20 -13.45 10.08
C THR A 39 -33.95 -12.13 10.14
N GLY A 40 -34.63 -11.79 9.05
CA GLY A 40 -35.46 -10.61 8.94
C GLY A 40 -36.89 -10.96 8.55
N TYR A 41 -37.82 -10.01 8.71
CA TYR A 41 -39.25 -10.26 8.53
C TYR A 41 -39.96 -9.09 7.82
N ALA A 42 -40.86 -9.43 6.93
CA ALA A 42 -41.84 -8.51 6.36
C ALA A 42 -43.24 -9.09 6.43
N ALA A 43 -44.20 -8.34 6.99
CA ALA A 43 -45.55 -8.88 7.26
C ALA A 43 -46.31 -9.19 5.97
N LYS A 44 -46.19 -8.34 4.93
CA LYS A 44 -46.93 -8.46 3.68
C LYS A 44 -46.25 -7.68 2.56
N ILE A 45 -46.28 -8.25 1.34
CA ILE A 45 -45.91 -7.57 0.11
C ILE A 45 -47.08 -7.72 -0.88
N ALA A 46 -47.69 -6.62 -1.26
CA ALA A 46 -48.80 -6.63 -2.24
C ALA A 46 -48.29 -7.00 -3.65
N PRO A 47 -49.17 -7.39 -4.57
CA PRO A 47 -48.78 -7.68 -5.95
C PRO A 47 -48.03 -6.50 -6.59
N GLY A 48 -46.84 -6.79 -7.13
CA GLY A 48 -46.00 -5.78 -7.77
C GLY A 48 -45.14 -4.93 -6.82
N ASP A 49 -45.43 -4.94 -5.52
CA ASP A 49 -44.69 -4.16 -4.50
C ASP A 49 -43.35 -4.80 -4.10
N THR A 50 -42.52 -3.99 -3.42
CA THR A 50 -41.25 -4.40 -2.89
C THR A 50 -41.17 -4.09 -1.39
N ALA A 51 -40.64 -5.02 -0.61
CA ALA A 51 -40.27 -4.80 0.80
C ALA A 51 -38.77 -4.82 0.95
N GLU A 52 -38.26 -4.13 1.99
CA GLU A 52 -36.87 -4.12 2.39
C GLU A 52 -36.70 -4.99 3.61
N ILE A 53 -35.70 -5.87 3.58
CA ILE A 53 -35.23 -6.63 4.73
C ILE A 53 -33.77 -6.24 4.97
N VAL A 54 -33.48 -5.78 6.19
CA VAL A 54 -32.18 -5.20 6.55
C VAL A 54 -31.44 -6.12 7.51
N TYR A 55 -30.18 -6.36 7.22
CA TYR A 55 -29.27 -7.16 8.03
C TYR A 55 -28.01 -6.37 8.35
N ASP A 56 -27.63 -6.33 9.63
CA ASP A 56 -26.36 -5.77 10.06
C ASP A 56 -25.34 -6.89 10.20
N LEU A 57 -24.27 -6.84 9.40
CA LEU A 57 -23.25 -7.88 9.30
C LEU A 57 -21.86 -7.33 9.66
N THR A 58 -21.01 -8.22 10.16
CA THR A 58 -19.60 -7.95 10.42
C THR A 58 -18.75 -8.90 9.58
N ALA A 59 -17.78 -8.34 8.84
CA ALA A 59 -16.78 -9.13 8.14
C ALA A 59 -15.70 -9.59 9.12
N MET A 60 -15.27 -10.85 8.99
CA MET A 60 -14.20 -11.40 9.81
C MET A 60 -12.86 -10.73 9.45
N PRO A 61 -11.98 -10.51 10.43
CA PRO A 61 -10.74 -9.75 10.23
C PRO A 61 -9.80 -10.31 9.15
N ASP A 62 -9.84 -11.62 8.96
CA ASP A 62 -8.89 -12.32 8.07
C ASP A 62 -9.50 -12.74 6.73
N ILE A 63 -10.74 -12.33 6.46
CA ILE A 63 -11.37 -12.63 5.17
C ILE A 63 -10.66 -11.89 4.04
N GLN A 64 -10.42 -12.60 2.94
CA GLN A 64 -9.91 -12.06 1.69
C GLN A 64 -10.80 -12.49 0.53
N GLY A 65 -11.02 -11.57 -0.41
CA GLY A 65 -11.79 -11.83 -1.62
C GLY A 65 -13.30 -11.72 -1.42
N ASN A 66 -14.05 -12.71 -1.90
CA ASN A 66 -15.50 -12.65 -1.97
C ASN A 66 -16.17 -13.52 -0.89
N ALA A 67 -17.19 -12.99 -0.24
CA ALA A 67 -18.08 -13.75 0.64
C ALA A 67 -19.35 -14.14 -0.09
N GLN A 68 -19.79 -15.39 0.05
CA GLN A 68 -21.08 -15.84 -0.47
C GLN A 68 -22.13 -15.83 0.66
N ILE A 69 -23.32 -15.33 0.34
CA ILE A 69 -24.47 -15.30 1.22
C ILE A 69 -25.62 -15.98 0.48
N ALA A 70 -26.19 -17.05 1.04
CA ALA A 70 -27.47 -17.56 0.57
C ALA A 70 -28.61 -16.95 1.41
N ILE A 71 -29.61 -16.43 0.74
CA ILE A 71 -30.82 -15.85 1.33
C ILE A 71 -31.96 -16.80 1.04
N LYS A 72 -32.49 -17.42 2.08
CA LYS A 72 -33.71 -18.22 1.99
C LYS A 72 -34.90 -17.37 2.41
N LEU A 73 -35.82 -17.12 1.47
CA LEU A 73 -37.10 -16.52 1.77
C LEU A 73 -38.17 -17.59 1.93
N GLU A 74 -38.90 -17.55 3.03
CA GLU A 74 -40.08 -18.36 3.29
C GLU A 74 -41.27 -17.41 3.40
N TYR A 75 -42.38 -17.73 2.75
CA TYR A 75 -43.58 -16.89 2.72
C TYR A 75 -44.85 -17.74 2.52
N GLU A 76 -45.99 -17.16 2.79
CA GLU A 76 -47.27 -17.77 2.57
C GLU A 76 -48.07 -16.93 1.52
N ASP A 77 -48.87 -17.61 0.72
CA ASP A 77 -49.84 -16.95 -0.15
C ASP A 77 -51.16 -16.62 0.61
N LYS A 78 -52.11 -16.05 -0.08
CA LYS A 78 -53.43 -15.72 0.49
C LYS A 78 -54.26 -16.92 0.97
N GLU A 79 -53.87 -18.15 0.60
CA GLU A 79 -54.50 -19.42 0.97
C GLU A 79 -53.72 -20.12 2.09
N ASN A 80 -52.74 -19.42 2.70
CA ASN A 80 -51.80 -19.92 3.69
C ASN A 80 -50.96 -21.12 3.18
N THR A 81 -50.75 -21.18 1.85
CA THR A 81 -49.84 -22.15 1.28
C THR A 81 -48.40 -21.66 1.40
N ALA A 82 -47.57 -22.42 2.12
CA ALA A 82 -46.18 -22.07 2.28
C ALA A 82 -45.36 -22.28 1.02
N ALA A 83 -44.52 -21.32 0.69
CA ALA A 83 -43.57 -21.39 -0.40
C ALA A 83 -42.18 -20.87 0.05
N ASN A 84 -41.14 -21.24 -0.66
CA ASN A 84 -39.80 -20.72 -0.41
C ASN A 84 -39.03 -20.48 -1.69
N VAL A 85 -38.02 -19.63 -1.60
CA VAL A 85 -37.04 -19.38 -2.66
C VAL A 85 -35.69 -19.09 -2.00
N THR A 86 -34.64 -19.59 -2.62
CA THR A 86 -33.25 -19.34 -2.17
C THR A 86 -32.50 -18.63 -3.29
N GLN A 87 -31.79 -17.57 -2.95
CA GLN A 87 -30.90 -16.84 -3.84
C GLN A 87 -29.54 -16.74 -3.20
N THR A 88 -28.47 -16.88 -4.00
CA THR A 88 -27.08 -16.69 -3.55
C THR A 88 -26.54 -15.40 -4.15
N ILE A 89 -25.95 -14.57 -3.30
CA ILE A 89 -25.25 -13.36 -3.70
C ILE A 89 -23.78 -13.47 -3.30
N THR A 90 -22.93 -12.82 -4.08
CA THR A 90 -21.49 -12.71 -3.80
C THR A 90 -21.19 -11.27 -3.45
N LEU A 91 -20.60 -11.05 -2.27
CA LEU A 91 -20.17 -9.74 -1.80
C LEU A 91 -18.67 -9.63 -1.90
N PRO A 92 -18.12 -8.65 -2.63
CA PRO A 92 -16.70 -8.37 -2.62
C PRO A 92 -16.32 -7.74 -1.27
N ILE A 93 -15.42 -8.37 -0.54
CA ILE A 93 -14.89 -7.85 0.72
C ILE A 93 -13.54 -7.22 0.44
N LYS A 94 -13.45 -5.89 0.59
CA LYS A 94 -12.21 -5.15 0.42
C LYS A 94 -11.61 -4.81 1.77
N GLN A 95 -10.39 -5.27 2.00
CA GLN A 95 -9.58 -4.91 3.16
C GLN A 95 -8.78 -3.65 2.83
N ARG A 96 -8.63 -2.76 3.83
CA ARG A 96 -7.79 -1.57 3.65
C ARG A 96 -6.32 -1.93 3.67
N MET A 97 -5.59 -1.47 2.66
CA MET A 97 -4.14 -1.47 2.64
C MET A 97 -3.60 -0.61 3.80
N ARG A 98 -2.61 -1.11 4.53
CA ARG A 98 -2.00 -0.42 5.68
C ARG A 98 -0.50 -0.64 5.68
N ILE A 99 0.19 0.03 4.78
CA ILE A 99 1.64 0.08 4.76
C ILE A 99 2.12 1.22 5.65
N SER A 100 3.13 0.96 6.46
CA SER A 100 3.85 1.96 7.24
C SER A 100 5.28 2.00 6.73
N VAL A 101 5.73 3.15 6.33
CA VAL A 101 7.13 3.40 6.01
C VAL A 101 7.73 4.17 7.17
N ASP A 102 8.77 3.60 7.79
CA ASP A 102 9.43 4.22 8.92
C ASP A 102 10.52 5.20 8.43
N GLN A 103 11.16 5.93 9.34
CA GLN A 103 12.26 6.82 8.98
C GLN A 103 13.45 6.00 8.45
N PRO A 104 14.11 6.44 7.36
CA PRO A 104 15.28 5.75 6.84
C PRO A 104 16.47 5.88 7.77
N GLU A 105 17.26 4.84 7.88
CA GLU A 105 18.60 4.86 8.45
C GLU A 105 19.59 5.18 7.33
N ILE A 106 20.31 6.28 7.44
CA ILE A 106 21.26 6.76 6.44
C ILE A 106 22.68 6.69 7.01
N PHE A 107 23.53 5.94 6.35
CA PHE A 107 24.93 5.75 6.75
C PHE A 107 25.81 6.66 5.88
N ALA A 108 25.93 7.93 6.29
CA ALA A 108 26.60 8.99 5.54
C ALA A 108 27.78 9.63 6.32
N GLU A 109 28.31 8.95 7.35
CA GLU A 109 29.39 9.52 8.15
C GLU A 109 30.64 9.78 7.30
N GLY A 110 31.03 11.06 7.22
CA GLY A 110 32.20 11.50 6.44
C GLY A 110 32.00 11.48 4.91
N ALA A 111 30.77 11.28 4.41
CA ALA A 111 30.53 11.23 2.98
C ALA A 111 30.86 12.55 2.29
N ALA A 112 31.57 12.47 1.17
CA ALA A 112 31.95 13.58 0.31
C ALA A 112 31.30 13.46 -1.08
N GLU A 113 31.45 14.49 -1.89
CA GLU A 113 31.02 14.46 -3.29
C GLU A 113 31.73 13.30 -4.04
N GLY A 114 30.93 12.50 -4.74
CA GLY A 114 31.37 11.29 -5.47
C GLY A 114 31.26 10.00 -4.65
N ASP A 115 31.01 10.07 -3.34
CA ASP A 115 30.85 8.88 -2.50
C ASP A 115 29.46 8.26 -2.62
N TYR A 116 29.39 6.96 -2.31
CA TYR A 116 28.14 6.23 -2.15
C TYR A 116 27.79 6.11 -0.66
N ILE A 117 26.58 6.45 -0.31
CA ILE A 117 26.03 6.27 1.03
C ILE A 117 25.00 5.16 1.04
N ALA A 118 24.98 4.34 2.08
CA ALA A 118 23.98 3.28 2.23
C ALA A 118 22.74 3.82 2.94
N VAL A 119 21.57 3.37 2.49
CA VAL A 119 20.28 3.71 3.07
C VAL A 119 19.50 2.43 3.32
N SER A 120 18.93 2.31 4.52
CA SER A 120 17.99 1.25 4.89
C SER A 120 16.65 1.88 5.24
N LEU A 121 15.61 1.56 4.47
CA LEU A 121 14.26 2.09 4.64
C LEU A 121 13.33 0.96 5.08
N PRO A 122 12.90 0.93 6.37
CA PRO A 122 11.99 -0.10 6.85
C PRO A 122 10.56 0.13 6.35
N ILE A 123 9.96 -0.91 5.76
CA ILE A 123 8.58 -0.93 5.26
C ILE A 123 7.83 -2.06 5.96
N VAL A 124 6.70 -1.75 6.59
CA VAL A 124 5.90 -2.73 7.35
C VAL A 124 4.48 -2.78 6.80
N ASN A 125 4.04 -3.97 6.45
CA ASN A 125 2.64 -4.19 6.11
C ASN A 125 1.82 -4.46 7.38
N LYS A 126 1.18 -3.43 7.92
CA LYS A 126 0.27 -3.51 9.09
C LYS A 126 -1.17 -3.86 8.69
N GLY A 127 -1.41 -4.12 7.40
CA GLY A 127 -2.71 -4.50 6.85
C GLY A 127 -2.98 -5.99 6.95
N LYS A 128 -4.10 -6.39 6.35
CA LYS A 128 -4.56 -7.78 6.22
C LYS A 128 -4.45 -8.30 4.79
N THR A 129 -4.11 -7.43 3.85
CA THR A 129 -3.88 -7.77 2.43
C THR A 129 -2.41 -7.66 2.10
N LYS A 130 -1.97 -8.40 1.09
CA LYS A 130 -0.62 -8.34 0.54
C LYS A 130 -0.45 -7.01 -0.21
N ALA A 131 0.68 -6.35 -0.03
CA ALA A 131 1.12 -5.27 -0.90
C ALA A 131 1.93 -5.86 -2.04
N TYR A 132 1.64 -5.44 -3.25
CA TYR A 132 2.29 -5.91 -4.47
C TYR A 132 3.22 -4.84 -5.03
N ASN A 133 4.24 -5.27 -5.78
CA ASN A 133 5.08 -4.40 -6.59
C ASN A 133 5.67 -3.22 -5.79
N VAL A 134 6.13 -3.47 -4.57
CA VAL A 134 6.72 -2.41 -3.73
C VAL A 134 8.00 -1.91 -4.38
N GLU A 135 8.05 -0.62 -4.68
CA GLU A 135 9.17 0.08 -5.31
C GLU A 135 9.54 1.33 -4.51
N VAL A 136 10.83 1.67 -4.48
CA VAL A 136 11.31 2.94 -3.89
C VAL A 136 12.08 3.71 -4.94
N LYS A 137 11.72 4.98 -5.12
CA LYS A 137 12.37 5.95 -6.00
C LYS A 137 12.89 7.13 -5.20
N LEU A 138 13.91 7.80 -5.73
CA LEU A 138 14.44 9.03 -5.15
C LEU A 138 14.20 10.21 -6.10
N GLU A 139 13.78 11.34 -5.53
CA GLU A 139 13.83 12.65 -6.15
C GLU A 139 14.74 13.56 -5.32
N SER A 140 15.85 14.01 -5.91
CA SER A 140 16.82 14.93 -5.29
C SER A 140 17.67 15.60 -6.36
N GLU A 141 18.15 16.82 -6.08
CA GLU A 141 19.10 17.53 -6.96
C GLU A 141 20.57 17.17 -6.65
N LYS A 142 20.85 16.71 -5.44
CA LYS A 142 22.22 16.46 -4.95
C LYS A 142 22.51 15.00 -4.63
N LEU A 143 21.51 14.14 -4.68
CA LEU A 143 21.63 12.70 -4.49
C LEU A 143 21.10 12.00 -5.73
N SER A 144 21.69 10.88 -6.10
CA SER A 144 21.23 10.03 -7.20
C SER A 144 21.12 8.59 -6.77
N MET A 145 20.07 7.93 -7.20
CA MET A 145 19.87 6.50 -7.10
C MET A 145 20.05 5.92 -8.50
N SER A 146 20.99 4.98 -8.69
CA SER A 146 21.31 4.44 -10.03
C SER A 146 20.12 3.67 -10.63
N GLU A 147 19.40 2.94 -9.79
CA GLU A 147 18.19 2.19 -10.15
C GLU A 147 17.20 2.28 -8.99
N SER A 148 15.88 2.28 -9.29
CA SER A 148 14.86 2.17 -8.26
C SER A 148 15.01 0.85 -7.50
N TYR A 149 14.76 0.87 -6.20
CA TYR A 149 14.70 -0.35 -5.43
C TYR A 149 13.37 -1.05 -5.68
N TYR A 150 13.42 -2.32 -6.12
CA TYR A 150 12.24 -3.16 -6.26
C TYR A 150 12.23 -4.26 -5.18
N GLY A 151 11.26 -4.16 -4.26
CA GLY A 151 11.11 -5.06 -3.12
C GLY A 151 10.16 -6.23 -3.36
N GLY A 152 9.43 -6.24 -4.48
CA GLY A 152 8.40 -7.25 -4.75
C GLY A 152 7.20 -7.11 -3.83
N ASP A 153 6.75 -8.23 -3.27
CA ASP A 153 5.52 -8.30 -2.48
C ASP A 153 5.79 -8.34 -0.98
N ILE A 154 5.00 -7.61 -0.18
CA ILE A 154 5.06 -7.66 1.29
C ILE A 154 3.78 -8.29 1.85
N LEU A 155 3.92 -9.45 2.49
CA LEU A 155 2.80 -10.18 3.09
C LEU A 155 2.20 -9.43 4.30
N PRO A 156 0.94 -9.69 4.66
CA PRO A 156 0.32 -9.17 5.89
C PRO A 156 1.17 -9.45 7.12
N GLY A 157 1.43 -8.42 7.94
CA GLY A 157 2.24 -8.52 9.15
C GLY A 157 3.75 -8.61 8.92
N ALA A 158 4.21 -8.67 7.68
CA ALA A 158 5.64 -8.72 7.37
C ALA A 158 6.30 -7.33 7.40
N LYS A 159 7.60 -7.33 7.76
CA LYS A 159 8.51 -6.20 7.65
C LYS A 159 9.57 -6.53 6.60
N GLN A 160 9.89 -5.55 5.77
CA GLN A 160 10.99 -5.59 4.80
C GLN A 160 11.80 -4.30 4.92
N SER A 161 13.13 -4.38 4.82
CA SER A 161 13.99 -3.20 4.68
C SER A 161 14.40 -3.06 3.22
N ALA A 162 14.12 -1.91 2.63
CA ALA A 162 14.66 -1.55 1.34
C ALA A 162 16.09 -1.04 1.54
N GLU A 163 17.06 -1.79 1.04
CA GLU A 163 18.48 -1.44 1.15
C GLU A 163 19.01 -1.03 -0.22
N PHE A 164 19.54 0.16 -0.32
CA PHE A 164 20.09 0.72 -1.56
C PHE A 164 21.18 1.75 -1.28
N GLN A 165 21.87 2.17 -2.34
CA GLN A 165 22.92 3.17 -2.25
C GLN A 165 22.53 4.43 -3.00
N LEU A 166 22.94 5.58 -2.47
CA LEU A 166 22.78 6.87 -3.09
C LEU A 166 24.16 7.46 -3.37
N LEU A 167 24.36 7.96 -4.58
CA LEU A 167 25.55 8.70 -4.99
C LEU A 167 25.41 10.16 -4.55
N CYS A 168 26.38 10.69 -3.87
CA CYS A 168 26.49 12.10 -3.51
C CYS A 168 26.97 12.92 -4.71
N LEU A 169 26.09 13.68 -5.37
CA LEU A 169 26.43 14.43 -6.57
C LEU A 169 27.09 15.77 -6.28
N LYS A 170 26.82 16.36 -5.10
CA LYS A 170 27.32 17.69 -4.76
C LYS A 170 27.40 17.89 -3.24
N GLY A 171 28.46 18.56 -2.79
CA GLY A 171 28.67 18.92 -1.40
C GLY A 171 27.59 19.87 -0.82
N GLY A 172 27.55 19.96 0.52
CA GLY A 172 26.60 20.70 1.32
C GLY A 172 25.36 19.89 1.71
N ALA A 173 24.36 20.57 2.28
CA ALA A 173 23.10 19.93 2.62
C ALA A 173 22.37 19.43 1.36
N ALA A 174 22.06 18.15 1.34
CA ALA A 174 21.35 17.47 0.28
C ALA A 174 19.98 17.01 0.78
N ASP A 175 18.93 17.63 0.29
CA ASP A 175 17.55 17.24 0.56
C ASP A 175 17.02 16.35 -0.57
N GLY A 176 16.14 15.42 -0.24
CA GLY A 176 15.49 14.54 -1.21
C GLY A 176 14.19 13.98 -0.66
N THR A 177 13.44 13.33 -1.54
CA THR A 177 12.22 12.60 -1.20
C THR A 177 12.31 11.18 -1.73
N LEU A 178 12.17 10.22 -0.83
CA LEU A 178 11.96 8.81 -1.19
C LEU A 178 10.47 8.58 -1.38
N THR A 179 10.06 8.18 -2.58
CA THR A 179 8.69 7.78 -2.88
C THR A 179 8.59 6.26 -2.85
N VAL A 180 7.82 5.74 -1.91
CA VAL A 180 7.50 4.31 -1.80
C VAL A 180 6.16 4.09 -2.47
N SER A 181 6.13 3.38 -3.59
CA SER A 181 4.91 2.97 -4.29
C SER A 181 4.63 1.49 -4.08
N PHE A 182 3.36 1.12 -4.04
CA PHE A 182 2.89 -0.25 -3.94
C PHE A 182 1.46 -0.37 -4.48
N GLU A 183 1.06 -1.60 -4.81
CA GLU A 183 -0.26 -1.88 -5.39
C GLU A 183 -1.09 -2.78 -4.45
N ASP A 184 -2.42 -2.65 -4.55
CA ASP A 184 -3.34 -3.63 -3.99
C ASP A 184 -3.63 -4.80 -4.96
N ALA A 185 -4.49 -5.73 -4.56
CA ALA A 185 -4.85 -6.89 -5.38
C ALA A 185 -5.63 -6.53 -6.65
N GLU A 186 -6.20 -5.35 -6.72
CA GLU A 186 -6.92 -4.80 -7.87
C GLU A 186 -6.02 -3.97 -8.80
N GLY A 187 -4.75 -3.77 -8.45
CA GLY A 187 -3.79 -2.97 -9.21
C GLY A 187 -3.91 -1.46 -8.98
N ASN A 188 -4.60 -1.03 -7.90
CA ASN A 188 -4.58 0.37 -7.53
C ASN A 188 -3.23 0.72 -6.90
N ILE A 189 -2.62 1.82 -7.36
CA ILE A 189 -1.31 2.29 -6.90
C ILE A 189 -1.50 3.23 -5.72
N TYR A 190 -0.68 3.05 -4.70
CA TYR A 190 -0.57 3.90 -3.52
C TYR A 190 0.86 4.39 -3.40
N GLU A 191 1.04 5.63 -2.90
CA GLU A 191 2.36 6.24 -2.72
C GLU A 191 2.49 6.84 -1.32
N GLN A 192 3.70 6.74 -0.76
CA GLN A 192 4.09 7.40 0.48
C GLN A 192 5.43 8.09 0.28
N ASN A 193 5.50 9.37 0.65
CA ASN A 193 6.69 10.20 0.51
C ASN A 193 7.40 10.32 1.85
N VAL A 194 8.69 10.03 1.87
CA VAL A 194 9.56 10.14 3.03
C VAL A 194 10.68 11.13 2.73
N PRO A 195 10.71 12.29 3.37
CA PRO A 195 11.80 13.25 3.19
C PRO A 195 13.09 12.70 3.78
N ILE A 196 14.19 12.94 3.07
CA ILE A 196 15.54 12.64 3.54
C ILE A 196 16.40 13.90 3.49
N ARG A 197 17.39 13.96 4.39
CA ARG A 197 18.41 14.99 4.40
C ARG A 197 19.74 14.40 4.77
N VAL A 198 20.78 14.77 4.02
CA VAL A 198 22.16 14.33 4.21
C VAL A 198 23.09 15.53 4.12
N ASP A 199 24.03 15.63 5.04
CA ASP A 199 25.08 16.63 4.95
C ASP A 199 26.32 15.99 4.31
N ILE A 200 26.71 16.47 3.13
CA ILE A 200 27.80 15.96 2.29
C ILE A 200 28.98 16.93 2.43
N ALA A 201 30.16 16.42 2.75
CA ALA A 201 31.35 17.25 2.79
C ALA A 201 31.66 17.83 1.40
N GLU A 202 32.00 19.12 1.39
CA GLU A 202 32.43 19.77 0.15
C GLU A 202 33.83 19.27 -0.23
N SER A 203 34.05 18.94 -1.52
CA SER A 203 35.38 18.63 -1.98
C SER A 203 36.26 19.88 -1.89
N ILE A 204 37.31 19.81 -1.05
CA ILE A 204 38.32 20.87 -0.99
C ILE A 204 39.15 20.72 -2.25
N SER A 205 38.90 21.56 -3.25
CA SER A 205 39.83 21.72 -4.36
C SER A 205 41.11 22.37 -3.82
N ILE A 206 42.14 21.56 -3.52
CA ILE A 206 43.47 22.10 -3.30
C ILE A 206 43.87 22.71 -4.63
N PRO A 207 44.10 24.05 -4.70
CA PRO A 207 44.62 24.63 -5.92
C PRO A 207 45.94 23.95 -6.24
N ALA A 208 46.06 23.43 -7.47
CA ALA A 208 47.31 22.86 -7.94
C ALA A 208 48.42 23.84 -7.59
N ALA A 209 49.42 23.39 -6.79
CA ALA A 209 50.57 24.20 -6.46
C ALA A 209 51.14 24.70 -7.79
N ALA A 210 51.13 26.05 -7.95
CA ALA A 210 51.80 26.65 -9.08
C ALA A 210 53.20 26.09 -9.17
N ASP A 211 53.53 25.45 -10.26
CA ASP A 211 54.91 25.00 -10.56
C ASP A 211 55.82 26.21 -10.35
N THR A 212 56.44 26.24 -9.19
CA THR A 212 57.53 27.16 -9.00
C THR A 212 58.68 26.56 -9.82
N GLU A 213 58.80 27.06 -11.03
CA GLU A 213 59.93 26.81 -11.90
C GLU A 213 61.21 27.13 -11.09
N ALA A 214 61.85 26.08 -10.61
CA ALA A 214 63.13 26.19 -9.92
C ALA A 214 64.15 26.70 -10.95
N GLU A 215 64.47 28.00 -10.85
CA GLU A 215 65.53 28.64 -11.57
C GLU A 215 66.86 27.91 -11.24
N GLN A 216 67.34 27.09 -12.17
CA GLN A 216 68.63 26.43 -12.04
C GLN A 216 69.74 27.50 -12.05
N PRO A 217 70.68 27.51 -11.08
CA PRO A 217 71.81 28.41 -11.15
C PRO A 217 72.66 28.07 -12.39
N GLN A 218 72.81 28.99 -13.30
CA GLN A 218 73.76 28.89 -14.41
C GLN A 218 75.19 28.89 -13.82
N GLU A 219 75.89 27.75 -13.81
CA GLU A 219 77.34 27.68 -13.63
C GLU A 219 78.04 28.41 -14.80
N LYS A 220 78.82 29.46 -14.48
CA LYS A 220 79.72 30.09 -15.41
C LYS A 220 80.86 29.15 -15.72
N PRO A 221 81.28 28.95 -17.00
CA PRO A 221 82.45 28.15 -17.34
C PRO A 221 83.72 28.86 -16.88
N GLU A 222 84.52 28.21 -16.03
CA GLU A 222 85.87 28.63 -15.70
C GLU A 222 86.76 28.48 -16.92
N ALA A 223 87.47 29.57 -17.25
CA ALA A 223 88.49 29.56 -18.30
C ALA A 223 89.73 28.86 -17.83
N PHE A 224 90.20 27.83 -18.56
CA PHE A 224 91.51 27.19 -18.36
C PHE A 224 92.61 28.08 -18.93
N PRO A 225 93.70 28.27 -18.18
CA PRO A 225 94.87 28.97 -18.73
C PRO A 225 95.64 28.02 -19.62
N ILE A 226 95.97 28.52 -20.83
CA ILE A 226 96.88 27.88 -21.78
C ILE A 226 98.32 28.19 -21.34
N TRP A 227 99.16 27.14 -21.26
CA TRP A 227 100.63 27.13 -21.44
C TRP A 227 100.97 26.19 -22.53
#